data_9aea6fff10fbac76287b8c0060744b7d
#
_entry.id   9aea6fff10fbac76287b8c0060744b7d
#
_cell.length_a   1.000
_cell.length_b   1.000
_cell.length_c   1.000
_cell.angle_alpha   90.00
_cell.angle_beta   90.00
_cell.angle_gamma   90.00
#
_symmetry.space_group_name_H-M   'P 1'
#
loop_
_entity.id
_entity.type
_entity.pdbx_description
1 polymer ?
#
loop_
_entity_poly.entity_id
_entity_poly.type
_entity_poly.pdbx_seq_one_letter_code
_entity_poly.pdbx_strand_id
1 'polypeptide(L)'
;MDQTELNKILNQGEGVRIEFKEAQNGIPASFYDTICSFLNREGGIIILGVQDNGTVLGLNGQNLKNLKQDIVTALNNPDVLSPIFPLPVEEVVHPTGTLLYIRIPLSSFVHKHRNVIYDRENDSDFRVTNEARIADLYARKRNTFTENQILPYLRITDLDRSLFDKVRARLSLVDTNHPWLEASNERILRDARLLRRDYATGEEGLTLAAALIFGTDEVIGNILPAYRIDILERRDNMDRWDDRLLMKTNLIDSYLQALSFIKSKWPEKFYQDNTGERKDLRELIFRELVGNIIIHREYNNALPTEVIIYDDRVEAINPNRLRFRGPLNLDTFEAEPKNPNIRAFFNVLTWADEIGSGVKNMNKFVVAYSGGTHPIFIEDESFRSVIPMVTYFVGENYQLYLHLTDLNEDQLGQDRIERLKGLSLDVRLKDKQNWDELALALVWSWEEKSVELEKLRLLINKDLQKIDLKKVWSSEEKSVELLKKRTKVIIAILLLTTVPTTIEDLADTLEYKSKPRFREDYIKPLRDSKLIEYTLERANDPNQQYQITQRGINFLMGSVI
;
A
#
# COMPACT_ATOMS: atom_id res chain seq x y z
N MET A 1 4.58 26.58 22.23
CA MET A 1 5.33 26.27 23.48
C MET A 1 5.37 27.51 24.37
N ASP A 2 5.14 27.37 25.69
CA ASP A 2 5.22 28.49 26.63
C ASP A 2 6.65 28.66 27.22
N GLN A 3 6.91 29.83 27.89
CA GLN A 3 8.23 30.14 28.46
C GLN A 3 8.62 29.18 29.60
N THR A 4 7.68 28.66 30.35
CA THR A 4 7.92 27.75 31.47
C THR A 4 8.42 26.41 30.96
N GLU A 5 7.78 25.91 29.88
CA GLU A 5 8.16 24.67 29.19
C GLU A 5 9.55 24.81 28.52
N LEU A 6 9.79 25.95 27.84
CA LEU A 6 11.11 26.24 27.26
C LEU A 6 12.22 26.22 28.31
N ASN A 7 12.03 26.94 29.42
CA ASN A 7 13.02 27.00 30.52
C ASN A 7 13.27 25.60 31.13
N LYS A 8 12.24 24.75 31.21
CA LYS A 8 12.40 23.37 31.67
C LYS A 8 13.30 22.58 30.74
N ILE A 9 13.08 22.70 29.41
CA ILE A 9 13.88 21.99 28.39
C ILE A 9 15.34 22.49 28.43
N LEU A 10 15.55 23.80 28.47
CA LEU A 10 16.90 24.39 28.55
C LEU A 10 17.66 23.93 29.79
N ASN A 11 16.98 23.80 30.94
CA ASN A 11 17.60 23.34 32.18
C ASN A 11 17.86 21.81 32.19
N GLN A 12 17.16 21.02 31.39
CA GLN A 12 17.43 19.59 31.24
C GLN A 12 18.73 19.33 30.49
N GLY A 13 19.13 20.24 29.58
CA GLY A 13 20.28 20.06 28.72
C GLY A 13 20.07 19.06 27.59
N GLU A 14 21.12 18.84 26.81
CA GLU A 14 21.12 17.83 25.74
C GLU A 14 21.07 16.39 26.27
N GLY A 15 20.58 15.46 25.47
CA GLY A 15 20.46 14.06 25.82
C GLY A 15 19.79 13.23 24.73
N VAL A 16 19.27 12.08 25.10
CA VAL A 16 18.64 11.13 24.15
C VAL A 16 17.50 11.76 23.35
N ARG A 17 16.80 12.76 23.91
CA ARG A 17 15.58 13.36 23.33
C ARG A 17 15.64 14.88 23.16
N ILE A 18 16.72 15.53 23.53
CA ILE A 18 16.88 16.97 23.41
C ILE A 18 18.22 17.26 22.73
N GLU A 19 18.18 18.14 21.76
CA GLU A 19 19.34 18.60 21.03
C GLU A 19 19.28 20.11 20.86
N PHE A 20 20.39 20.79 21.09
CA PHE A 20 20.57 22.22 20.87
C PHE A 20 21.50 22.45 19.68
N LYS A 21 21.24 23.48 18.91
CA LYS A 21 22.12 23.91 17.80
C LYS A 21 22.17 25.43 17.72
N GLU A 22 23.35 25.98 17.60
CA GLU A 22 23.53 27.44 17.51
C GLU A 22 22.85 28.03 16.28
N ALA A 23 23.06 27.46 15.10
CA ALA A 23 22.42 27.78 13.81
C ALA A 23 22.46 29.28 13.40
N GLN A 24 23.33 30.09 13.99
CA GLN A 24 23.45 31.52 13.67
C GLN A 24 23.93 31.77 12.24
N ASN A 25 24.78 30.88 11.71
CA ASN A 25 25.40 30.99 10.39
C ASN A 25 24.73 30.02 9.35
N GLY A 26 23.56 29.50 9.66
CA GLY A 26 22.84 28.52 8.83
C GLY A 26 22.63 27.18 9.53
N ILE A 27 22.01 26.24 8.84
CA ILE A 27 21.69 24.90 9.36
C ILE A 27 22.99 24.10 9.51
N PRO A 28 23.33 23.60 10.70
CA PRO A 28 24.51 22.75 10.90
C PRO A 28 24.42 21.45 10.07
N ALA A 29 25.55 20.95 9.59
CA ALA A 29 25.61 19.76 8.74
C ALA A 29 25.01 18.50 9.41
N SER A 30 25.16 18.40 10.75
CA SER A 30 24.61 17.27 11.54
C SER A 30 23.11 17.37 11.82
N PHE A 31 22.46 18.48 11.50
CA PHE A 31 21.04 18.70 11.84
C PHE A 31 20.10 17.62 11.30
N TYR A 32 20.29 17.22 10.04
CA TYR A 32 19.47 16.18 9.43
C TYR A 32 19.85 14.76 9.89
N ASP A 33 21.09 14.55 10.32
CA ASP A 33 21.52 13.31 10.99
C ASP A 33 20.74 13.14 12.30
N THR A 34 20.62 14.21 13.09
CA THR A 34 19.86 14.23 14.35
C THR A 34 18.36 14.02 14.11
N ILE A 35 17.76 14.66 13.09
CA ILE A 35 16.36 14.39 12.74
C ILE A 35 16.17 12.91 12.38
N CYS A 36 17.05 12.36 11.54
CA CYS A 36 17.01 10.97 11.15
C CYS A 36 17.11 10.02 12.36
N SER A 37 18.04 10.28 13.27
CA SER A 37 18.24 9.47 14.47
C SER A 37 17.06 9.56 15.44
N PHE A 38 16.47 10.75 15.64
CA PHE A 38 15.26 10.90 16.45
C PHE A 38 14.06 10.16 15.85
N LEU A 39 13.82 10.28 14.55
CA LEU A 39 12.79 9.52 13.86
C LEU A 39 13.01 8.00 14.02
N ASN A 40 14.27 7.56 14.01
CA ASN A 40 14.64 6.16 14.15
C ASN A 40 14.60 5.64 15.59
N ARG A 41 14.69 6.52 16.58
CA ARG A 41 14.73 6.15 18.00
C ARG A 41 13.38 6.37 18.68
N GLU A 42 13.25 7.35 19.52
CA GLU A 42 12.09 7.62 20.37
C GLU A 42 11.45 8.99 20.11
N GLY A 43 11.87 9.63 19.03
CA GLY A 43 11.57 11.03 18.80
C GLY A 43 12.44 11.95 19.67
N GLY A 44 12.18 13.24 19.60
CA GLY A 44 12.93 14.24 20.36
C GLY A 44 12.55 15.67 20.03
N ILE A 45 13.33 16.58 20.57
CA ILE A 45 13.18 18.02 20.40
C ILE A 45 14.52 18.59 19.93
N ILE A 46 14.48 19.39 18.87
CA ILE A 46 15.62 20.21 18.47
C ILE A 46 15.28 21.68 18.68
N ILE A 47 16.18 22.44 19.32
CA ILE A 47 16.05 23.88 19.46
C ILE A 47 17.24 24.55 18.77
N LEU A 48 16.94 25.39 17.76
CA LEU A 48 17.96 26.20 17.09
C LEU A 48 18.05 27.57 17.72
N GLY A 49 19.29 28.11 17.86
CA GLY A 49 19.61 29.35 18.53
C GLY A 49 20.10 29.17 19.96
N VAL A 50 20.46 27.93 20.32
CA VAL A 50 20.95 27.57 21.67
C VAL A 50 22.28 26.83 21.54
N GLN A 51 23.21 27.10 22.46
CA GLN A 51 24.47 26.35 22.58
C GLN A 51 24.24 25.02 23.32
N ASP A 52 25.16 24.08 23.17
CA ASP A 52 25.09 22.73 23.80
C ASP A 52 24.97 22.82 25.34
N ASN A 53 25.49 23.88 25.95
CA ASN A 53 25.40 24.14 27.40
C ASN A 53 24.07 24.78 27.85
N GLY A 54 23.09 24.95 26.92
CA GLY A 54 21.81 25.59 27.19
C GLY A 54 21.78 27.11 27.13
N THR A 55 22.92 27.76 26.80
CA THR A 55 22.96 29.22 26.65
C THR A 55 22.21 29.67 25.41
N VAL A 56 21.21 30.53 25.60
CA VAL A 56 20.38 31.03 24.50
C VAL A 56 21.10 32.19 23.80
N LEU A 57 21.44 31.99 22.52
CA LEU A 57 22.03 32.99 21.64
C LEU A 57 20.97 33.74 20.83
N GLY A 58 19.87 33.09 20.51
CA GLY A 58 18.88 33.56 19.56
C GLY A 58 19.30 33.45 18.10
N LEU A 59 18.37 33.52 17.19
CA LEU A 59 18.60 33.52 15.76
C LEU A 59 18.43 34.92 15.17
N ASN A 60 19.21 35.23 14.12
CA ASN A 60 19.10 36.50 13.42
C ASN A 60 17.77 36.59 12.66
N GLY A 61 16.89 37.53 13.01
CA GLY A 61 15.56 37.70 12.44
C GLY A 61 15.51 37.86 10.91
N GLN A 62 16.59 38.41 10.29
CA GLN A 62 16.66 38.53 8.82
C GLN A 62 16.78 37.16 8.12
N ASN A 63 17.36 36.16 8.76
CA ASN A 63 17.57 34.83 8.20
C ASN A 63 16.54 33.81 8.64
N LEU A 64 15.71 34.13 9.64
CA LEU A 64 14.77 33.18 10.26
C LEU A 64 13.81 32.54 9.26
N LYS A 65 13.22 33.35 8.35
CA LYS A 65 12.30 32.89 7.34
C LYS A 65 12.96 31.93 6.34
N ASN A 66 14.17 32.26 5.90
CA ASN A 66 14.92 31.42 4.96
C ASN A 66 15.32 30.09 5.62
N LEU A 67 15.83 30.15 6.87
CA LEU A 67 16.18 28.95 7.63
C LEU A 67 15.00 27.98 7.79
N LYS A 68 13.84 28.53 8.13
CA LYS A 68 12.60 27.74 8.24
C LYS A 68 12.18 27.13 6.90
N GLN A 69 12.27 27.89 5.82
CA GLN A 69 11.94 27.41 4.48
C GLN A 69 12.92 26.34 3.99
N ASP A 70 14.21 26.49 4.27
CA ASP A 70 15.25 25.51 3.91
C ASP A 70 15.01 24.18 4.64
N ILE A 71 14.68 24.22 5.94
CA ILE A 71 14.35 23.02 6.72
C ILE A 71 13.15 22.30 6.11
N VAL A 72 12.05 23.03 5.88
CA VAL A 72 10.82 22.43 5.32
C VAL A 72 11.07 21.85 3.94
N THR A 73 11.82 22.55 3.08
CA THR A 73 12.16 22.08 1.73
C THR A 73 13.00 20.80 1.79
N ALA A 74 14.01 20.77 2.65
CA ALA A 74 14.89 19.61 2.79
C ALA A 74 14.15 18.37 3.34
N LEU A 75 13.25 18.54 4.32
CA LEU A 75 12.48 17.45 4.89
C LEU A 75 11.43 16.85 3.93
N ASN A 76 11.05 17.61 2.91
CA ASN A 76 10.18 17.14 1.82
C ASN A 76 10.97 16.60 0.61
N ASN A 77 12.29 16.58 0.68
CA ASN A 77 13.14 16.03 -0.39
C ASN A 77 13.57 14.60 -0.05
N PRO A 78 13.17 13.58 -0.84
CA PRO A 78 13.51 12.18 -0.60
C PRO A 78 15.03 11.89 -0.69
N ASP A 79 15.79 12.74 -1.40
CA ASP A 79 17.27 12.64 -1.46
C ASP A 79 17.95 13.08 -0.16
N VAL A 80 17.24 13.87 0.66
CA VAL A 80 17.73 14.33 1.98
C VAL A 80 17.26 13.40 3.08
N LEU A 81 15.94 13.12 3.14
CA LEU A 81 15.33 12.24 4.15
C LEU A 81 14.38 11.23 3.48
N SER A 82 14.69 9.96 3.61
CA SER A 82 13.89 8.87 3.03
C SER A 82 13.52 7.81 4.09
N PRO A 83 12.21 7.47 4.25
CA PRO A 83 11.04 8.19 3.73
C PRO A 83 10.99 9.65 4.19
N ILE A 84 10.35 10.52 3.39
CA ILE A 84 10.14 11.93 3.79
C ILE A 84 9.26 11.98 5.04
N PHE A 85 9.53 12.98 5.90
CA PHE A 85 8.75 13.21 7.10
C PHE A 85 8.59 14.72 7.35
N PRO A 86 7.45 15.32 6.95
CA PRO A 86 7.18 16.73 7.19
C PRO A 86 7.11 17.02 8.69
N LEU A 87 7.85 18.02 9.13
CA LEU A 87 7.87 18.46 10.52
C LEU A 87 7.46 19.92 10.61
N PRO A 88 6.60 20.31 11.57
CA PRO A 88 6.34 21.71 11.88
C PRO A 88 7.56 22.35 12.51
N VAL A 89 7.90 23.55 12.06
CA VAL A 89 8.97 24.39 12.61
C VAL A 89 8.32 25.59 13.26
N GLU A 90 8.33 25.64 14.59
CA GLU A 90 7.69 26.69 15.39
C GLU A 90 8.71 27.76 15.80
N GLU A 91 8.26 29.01 15.79
CA GLU A 91 9.04 30.14 16.34
C GLU A 91 8.71 30.36 17.81
N VAL A 92 9.72 30.43 18.65
CA VAL A 92 9.58 30.66 20.08
C VAL A 92 10.35 31.92 20.44
N VAL A 93 9.67 32.90 21.03
CA VAL A 93 10.27 34.15 21.45
C VAL A 93 10.92 33.98 22.83
N HIS A 94 12.20 34.31 22.94
CA HIS A 94 12.95 34.35 24.18
C HIS A 94 13.48 35.79 24.41
N PRO A 95 13.72 36.25 25.65
CA PRO A 95 14.23 37.60 25.91
C PRO A 95 15.54 37.97 25.19
N THR A 96 16.39 36.99 24.89
CA THR A 96 17.66 37.16 24.17
C THR A 96 17.54 37.01 22.64
N GLY A 97 16.39 36.59 22.10
CA GLY A 97 16.19 36.44 20.65
C GLY A 97 15.15 35.36 20.31
N THR A 98 14.86 35.21 19.03
CA THR A 98 13.92 34.19 18.55
C THR A 98 14.63 32.84 18.35
N LEU A 99 13.98 31.76 18.73
CA LEU A 99 14.44 30.39 18.58
C LEU A 99 13.54 29.64 17.58
N LEU A 100 14.04 28.58 16.95
CA LEU A 100 13.21 27.61 16.24
C LEU A 100 13.12 26.33 17.05
N TYR A 101 11.90 25.92 17.30
CA TYR A 101 11.55 24.70 18.01
C TYR A 101 11.00 23.68 17.02
N ILE A 102 11.54 22.46 17.05
CA ILE A 102 11.14 21.38 16.18
C ILE A 102 10.91 20.13 17.04
N ARG A 103 9.67 19.67 17.09
CA ARG A 103 9.33 18.43 17.75
C ARG A 103 9.32 17.31 16.72
N ILE A 104 10.13 16.29 16.94
CA ILE A 104 10.26 15.12 16.09
C ILE A 104 9.57 13.95 16.78
N PRO A 105 8.46 13.41 16.22
CA PRO A 105 7.78 12.27 16.81
C PRO A 105 8.55 10.99 16.54
N LEU A 106 8.19 9.94 17.28
CA LEU A 106 8.58 8.58 16.95
C LEU A 106 7.95 8.18 15.60
N SER A 107 8.77 7.73 14.66
CA SER A 107 8.29 7.20 13.38
C SER A 107 8.15 5.68 13.41
N SER A 108 7.18 5.14 12.69
CA SER A 108 7.04 3.70 12.45
C SER A 108 7.98 3.17 11.35
N PHE A 109 8.67 4.08 10.64
CA PHE A 109 9.63 3.73 9.59
C PHE A 109 11.08 3.84 10.06
N VAL A 110 11.96 3.13 9.35
CA VAL A 110 13.40 3.38 9.42
C VAL A 110 13.75 4.44 8.41
N HIS A 111 14.19 5.60 8.89
CA HIS A 111 14.60 6.73 8.06
C HIS A 111 16.07 6.69 7.73
N LYS A 112 16.42 7.28 6.58
CA LYS A 112 17.80 7.46 6.11
C LYS A 112 18.00 8.92 5.74
N HIS A 113 19.08 9.51 6.21
CA HIS A 113 19.57 10.76 5.68
C HIS A 113 20.64 10.48 4.63
N ARG A 114 20.41 10.92 3.38
CA ARG A 114 21.30 10.66 2.22
C ARG A 114 21.70 9.17 2.11
N ASN A 115 20.72 8.29 2.19
CA ASN A 115 20.89 6.83 2.16
C ASN A 115 21.65 6.20 3.35
N VAL A 116 21.97 6.97 4.40
CA VAL A 116 22.63 6.48 5.61
C VAL A 116 21.61 6.42 6.75
N ILE A 117 21.54 5.28 7.45
CA ILE A 117 20.74 5.13 8.66
C ILE A 117 21.52 5.73 9.83
N TYR A 118 20.87 6.60 10.60
CA TYR A 118 21.40 7.12 11.86
C TYR A 118 20.53 6.64 13.03
N ASP A 119 21.17 6.33 14.14
CA ASP A 119 20.53 6.07 15.44
C ASP A 119 21.25 6.92 16.49
N ARG A 120 20.69 7.03 17.70
CA ARG A 120 21.21 7.87 18.75
C ARG A 120 21.49 7.06 20.01
N GLU A 121 22.59 7.36 20.65
CA GLU A 121 22.97 6.78 21.93
C GLU A 121 23.45 7.91 22.83
N ASN A 122 22.78 8.10 23.97
CA ASN A 122 22.93 9.29 24.83
C ASN A 122 22.65 10.60 24.07
N ASP A 123 23.65 11.42 23.85
CA ASP A 123 23.61 12.70 23.14
C ASP A 123 24.29 12.67 21.77
N SER A 124 24.71 11.50 21.31
CA SER A 124 25.47 11.36 20.07
C SER A 124 24.72 10.58 19.00
N ASP A 125 24.69 11.16 17.80
CA ASP A 125 24.19 10.50 16.60
C ASP A 125 25.29 9.65 15.94
N PHE A 126 24.98 8.44 15.57
CA PHE A 126 25.94 7.56 14.91
C PHE A 126 25.34 6.84 13.70
N ARG A 127 26.20 6.54 12.75
CA ARG A 127 25.84 5.76 11.56
C ARG A 127 25.64 4.29 11.89
N VAL A 128 24.50 3.75 11.50
CA VAL A 128 24.20 2.33 11.67
C VAL A 128 24.65 1.58 10.41
N THR A 129 25.82 0.93 10.49
CA THR A 129 26.41 0.17 9.37
C THR A 129 26.40 -1.34 9.63
N ASN A 130 26.24 -1.77 10.89
CA ASN A 130 26.20 -3.17 11.26
C ASN A 130 24.84 -3.78 10.93
N GLU A 131 24.82 -4.88 10.14
CA GLU A 131 23.60 -5.53 9.68
C GLU A 131 22.69 -6.01 10.83
N ALA A 132 23.27 -6.52 11.94
CA ALA A 132 22.48 -6.92 13.11
C ALA A 132 21.78 -5.72 13.75
N ARG A 133 22.48 -4.58 13.92
CA ARG A 133 21.86 -3.34 14.42
C ARG A 133 20.80 -2.79 13.49
N ILE A 134 20.98 -2.91 12.17
CA ILE A 134 19.97 -2.55 11.17
C ILE A 134 18.74 -3.45 11.35
N ALA A 135 18.92 -4.75 11.46
CA ALA A 135 17.85 -5.71 11.69
C ALA A 135 17.08 -5.42 13.00
N ASP A 136 17.80 -5.14 14.09
CA ASP A 136 17.19 -4.75 15.38
C ASP A 136 16.39 -3.46 15.28
N LEU A 137 16.88 -2.50 14.51
CA LEU A 137 16.19 -1.22 14.28
C LEU A 137 14.88 -1.43 13.51
N TYR A 138 14.90 -2.25 12.46
CA TYR A 138 13.67 -2.65 11.76
C TYR A 138 12.73 -3.47 12.65
N ALA A 139 13.24 -4.36 13.50
CA ALA A 139 12.42 -5.13 14.44
C ALA A 139 11.75 -4.21 15.49
N ARG A 140 12.47 -3.24 16.04
CA ARG A 140 11.88 -2.22 16.94
C ARG A 140 10.76 -1.45 16.25
N LYS A 141 10.96 -1.04 14.99
CA LYS A 141 9.96 -0.31 14.22
C LYS A 141 8.72 -1.13 13.89
N ARG A 142 8.83 -2.45 13.77
CA ARG A 142 7.66 -3.33 13.56
C ARG A 142 6.64 -3.25 14.70
N ASN A 143 7.10 -3.02 15.92
CA ASN A 143 6.25 -2.91 17.11
C ASN A 143 5.78 -1.47 17.38
N THR A 144 6.12 -0.52 16.52
CA THR A 144 5.68 0.87 16.64
C THR A 144 4.42 1.07 15.80
N PHE A 145 3.33 1.38 16.47
CA PHE A 145 2.05 1.67 15.84
C PHE A 145 1.83 3.18 15.78
N THR A 146 1.74 3.74 14.57
CA THR A 146 1.51 5.17 14.32
C THR A 146 0.29 5.70 15.07
N GLU A 147 -0.77 4.91 15.15
CA GLU A 147 -2.01 5.25 15.86
C GLU A 147 -1.82 5.58 17.34
N ASN A 148 -0.72 5.07 17.94
CA ASN A 148 -0.40 5.23 19.36
C ASN A 148 0.31 6.53 19.70
N GLN A 149 0.69 7.33 18.70
CA GLN A 149 1.33 8.63 18.91
C GLN A 149 0.45 9.51 19.81
N ILE A 150 0.98 9.92 20.98
CA ILE A 150 0.31 10.86 21.87
C ILE A 150 0.40 12.27 21.26
N LEU A 151 -0.73 12.97 21.24
CA LEU A 151 -0.89 14.34 20.78
C LEU A 151 -1.03 15.25 22.00
N PRO A 152 0.04 15.86 22.51
CA PRO A 152 0.05 16.48 23.86
C PRO A 152 -0.91 17.65 24.01
N TYR A 153 -1.25 18.31 22.91
CA TYR A 153 -2.13 19.48 22.94
C TYR A 153 -3.58 19.16 22.55
N LEU A 154 -3.87 17.91 22.13
CA LEU A 154 -5.24 17.47 21.86
C LEU A 154 -5.99 17.23 23.17
N ARG A 155 -7.15 17.84 23.32
CA ARG A 155 -8.00 17.75 24.51
C ARG A 155 -9.31 17.03 24.18
N ILE A 156 -9.96 16.50 25.19
CA ILE A 156 -11.29 15.86 25.04
C ILE A 156 -12.33 16.86 24.48
N THR A 157 -12.16 18.15 24.77
CA THR A 157 -13.02 19.22 24.24
C THR A 157 -12.90 19.46 22.75
N ASP A 158 -11.80 19.02 22.13
CA ASP A 158 -11.55 19.15 20.70
C ASP A 158 -12.16 17.98 19.90
N LEU A 159 -12.68 16.97 20.62
CA LEU A 159 -13.36 15.81 20.03
C LEU A 159 -14.86 16.11 19.82
N ASP A 160 -15.42 15.53 18.76
CA ASP A 160 -16.86 15.62 18.48
C ASP A 160 -17.67 14.71 19.41
N ARG A 161 -18.46 15.34 20.30
CA ARG A 161 -19.29 14.62 21.27
C ARG A 161 -20.36 13.77 20.58
N SER A 162 -20.87 14.19 19.44
CA SER A 162 -21.93 13.46 18.73
C SER A 162 -21.48 12.07 18.27
N LEU A 163 -20.18 11.87 18.06
CA LEU A 163 -19.62 10.57 17.68
C LEU A 163 -19.71 9.54 18.82
N PHE A 164 -19.58 9.98 20.08
CA PHE A 164 -19.80 9.10 21.21
C PHE A 164 -21.25 8.64 21.30
N ASP A 165 -22.20 9.51 20.95
CA ASP A 165 -23.63 9.16 20.90
C ASP A 165 -23.91 8.18 19.75
N LYS A 166 -23.26 8.33 18.58
CA LYS A 166 -23.32 7.35 17.48
C LYS A 166 -22.77 5.99 17.93
N VAL A 167 -21.65 5.96 18.68
CA VAL A 167 -21.08 4.72 19.24
C VAL A 167 -22.07 4.05 20.18
N ARG A 168 -22.65 4.77 21.13
CA ARG A 168 -23.66 4.22 22.05
C ARG A 168 -24.90 3.72 21.31
N ALA A 169 -25.39 4.49 20.33
CA ALA A 169 -26.52 4.06 19.51
C ALA A 169 -26.22 2.76 18.77
N ARG A 170 -25.00 2.61 18.23
CA ARG A 170 -24.59 1.35 17.58
C ARG A 170 -24.51 0.21 18.58
N LEU A 171 -23.90 0.44 19.74
CA LEU A 171 -23.76 -0.58 20.79
C LEU A 171 -25.11 -1.06 21.32
N SER A 172 -26.09 -0.19 21.50
CA SER A 172 -27.44 -0.59 21.92
C SER A 172 -28.13 -1.57 20.98
N LEU A 173 -27.69 -1.62 19.70
CA LEU A 173 -28.21 -2.56 18.69
C LEU A 173 -27.47 -3.91 18.69
N VAL A 174 -26.22 -3.96 19.15
CA VAL A 174 -25.39 -5.17 19.06
C VAL A 174 -25.13 -5.83 20.40
N ASP A 175 -25.06 -5.06 21.48
CA ASP A 175 -24.89 -5.53 22.85
C ASP A 175 -25.56 -4.57 23.84
N THR A 176 -26.80 -4.87 24.23
CA THR A 176 -27.61 -4.04 25.12
C THR A 176 -27.07 -3.92 26.55
N ASN A 177 -26.07 -4.73 26.91
CA ASN A 177 -25.43 -4.71 28.22
C ASN A 177 -23.99 -4.18 28.18
N HIS A 178 -23.53 -3.63 27.04
CA HIS A 178 -22.16 -3.18 26.90
C HIS A 178 -21.84 -2.04 27.89
N PRO A 179 -20.71 -2.09 28.66
CA PRO A 179 -20.38 -1.10 29.69
C PRO A 179 -20.29 0.35 29.18
N TRP A 180 -19.99 0.55 27.90
CA TRP A 180 -19.87 1.90 27.32
C TRP A 180 -21.20 2.63 27.12
N LEU A 181 -22.32 1.95 27.25
CA LEU A 181 -23.65 2.58 27.20
C LEU A 181 -23.82 3.61 28.31
N GLU A 182 -23.33 3.28 29.51
CA GLU A 182 -23.43 4.13 30.70
C GLU A 182 -22.11 4.84 31.06
N ALA A 183 -21.01 4.54 30.34
CA ALA A 183 -19.71 5.11 30.66
C ALA A 183 -19.59 6.57 30.22
N SER A 184 -18.77 7.36 30.93
CA SER A 184 -18.37 8.69 30.46
C SER A 184 -17.53 8.60 29.18
N ASN A 185 -17.50 9.68 28.39
CA ASN A 185 -16.65 9.74 27.18
C ASN A 185 -15.17 9.50 27.50
N GLU A 186 -14.66 10.06 28.60
CA GLU A 186 -13.30 9.81 29.06
C GLU A 186 -13.06 8.33 29.38
N ARG A 187 -14.02 7.67 30.00
CA ARG A 187 -13.93 6.24 30.32
C ARG A 187 -13.86 5.40 29.00
N ILE A 188 -14.69 5.71 28.02
CA ILE A 188 -14.63 5.07 26.69
C ILE A 188 -13.26 5.24 26.06
N LEU A 189 -12.70 6.47 26.10
CA LEU A 189 -11.37 6.75 25.55
C LEU A 189 -10.26 5.93 26.25
N ARG A 190 -10.33 5.77 27.58
CA ARG A 190 -9.36 4.97 28.34
C ARG A 190 -9.49 3.47 28.04
N ASP A 191 -10.70 2.95 28.06
CA ASP A 191 -10.98 1.53 27.80
C ASP A 191 -10.57 1.13 26.36
N ALA A 192 -10.79 2.02 25.38
CA ALA A 192 -10.36 1.86 24.00
C ALA A 192 -8.86 2.15 23.79
N ARG A 193 -8.09 2.51 24.82
CA ARG A 193 -6.67 2.90 24.75
C ARG A 193 -6.40 4.12 23.86
N LEU A 194 -7.38 4.98 23.70
CA LEU A 194 -7.31 6.22 22.93
C LEU A 194 -6.83 7.40 23.77
N LEU A 195 -7.07 7.35 25.09
CA LEU A 195 -6.43 8.18 26.11
C LEU A 195 -5.52 7.26 26.92
N ARG A 196 -4.22 7.44 26.79
CA ARG A 196 -3.23 6.54 27.37
C ARG A 196 -2.06 7.29 28.01
N ARG A 197 -1.37 6.58 28.89
CA ARG A 197 -0.08 7.01 29.43
C ARG A 197 1.04 6.21 28.77
N ASP A 198 2.06 6.89 28.28
CA ASP A 198 3.29 6.28 27.85
C ASP A 198 4.18 6.06 29.10
N TYR A 199 4.40 4.81 29.46
CA TYR A 199 5.19 4.46 30.65
C TYR A 199 6.70 4.67 30.47
N ALA A 200 7.18 4.81 29.23
CA ALA A 200 8.58 5.11 28.97
C ALA A 200 8.89 6.61 29.16
N THR A 201 7.95 7.48 28.77
CA THR A 201 8.12 8.94 28.82
C THR A 201 7.40 9.59 30.01
N GLY A 202 6.40 8.90 30.56
CA GLY A 202 5.48 9.45 31.56
C GLY A 202 4.42 10.38 30.98
N GLU A 203 4.43 10.64 29.67
CA GLU A 203 3.41 11.46 29.00
C GLU A 203 2.04 10.77 29.06
N GLU A 204 0.99 11.53 29.31
CA GLU A 204 -0.40 11.09 29.23
C GLU A 204 -1.16 12.01 28.27
N GLY A 205 -1.96 11.43 27.38
CA GLY A 205 -2.74 12.24 26.43
C GLY A 205 -3.53 11.39 25.45
N LEU A 206 -4.30 12.09 24.63
CA LEU A 206 -5.05 11.51 23.53
C LEU A 206 -4.10 11.09 22.41
N THR A 207 -4.38 9.93 21.81
CA THR A 207 -3.57 9.38 20.71
C THR A 207 -4.03 9.88 19.35
N LEU A 208 -3.23 9.61 18.32
CA LEU A 208 -3.64 9.82 16.92
C LEU A 208 -4.92 9.02 16.59
N ALA A 209 -5.07 7.81 17.13
CA ALA A 209 -6.29 7.03 16.97
C ALA A 209 -7.52 7.76 17.56
N ALA A 210 -7.37 8.44 18.69
CA ALA A 210 -8.45 9.25 19.27
C ALA A 210 -8.87 10.39 18.34
N ALA A 211 -7.89 11.10 17.77
CA ALA A 211 -8.15 12.17 16.82
C ALA A 211 -8.84 11.65 15.55
N LEU A 212 -8.40 10.50 15.04
CA LEU A 212 -8.98 9.91 13.82
C LEU A 212 -10.41 9.37 14.04
N ILE A 213 -10.70 8.79 15.20
CA ILE A 213 -12.01 8.19 15.51
C ILE A 213 -13.02 9.26 15.92
N PHE A 214 -12.61 10.20 16.78
CA PHE A 214 -13.52 11.15 17.44
C PHE A 214 -13.23 12.63 17.11
N GLY A 215 -12.18 12.95 16.34
CA GLY A 215 -11.85 14.31 15.98
C GLY A 215 -12.85 14.93 15.01
N THR A 216 -12.98 16.26 15.09
CA THR A 216 -13.65 17.04 14.05
C THR A 216 -12.82 17.08 12.77
N ASP A 217 -13.42 17.44 11.63
CA ASP A 217 -12.70 17.58 10.36
C ASP A 217 -11.55 18.59 10.47
N GLU A 218 -11.72 19.64 11.26
CA GLU A 218 -10.68 20.64 11.53
C GLU A 218 -9.49 20.03 12.28
N VAL A 219 -9.75 19.28 13.35
CA VAL A 219 -8.72 18.59 14.13
C VAL A 219 -7.94 17.61 13.26
N ILE A 220 -8.65 16.79 12.48
CA ILE A 220 -8.04 15.81 11.58
C ILE A 220 -7.21 16.50 10.50
N GLY A 221 -7.75 17.56 9.88
CA GLY A 221 -7.07 18.33 8.85
C GLY A 221 -5.81 19.04 9.34
N ASN A 222 -5.79 19.49 10.61
CA ASN A 222 -4.62 20.08 11.23
C ASN A 222 -3.53 19.05 11.57
N ILE A 223 -3.91 17.85 12.00
CA ILE A 223 -2.97 16.78 12.39
C ILE A 223 -2.45 16.03 11.16
N LEU A 224 -3.33 15.69 10.22
CA LEU A 224 -3.03 14.91 9.01
C LEU A 224 -3.60 15.61 7.76
N PRO A 225 -2.99 16.69 7.28
CA PRO A 225 -3.53 17.50 6.16
C PRO A 225 -3.65 16.71 4.84
N ALA A 226 -2.88 15.65 4.66
CA ALA A 226 -2.92 14.79 3.48
C ALA A 226 -3.93 13.63 3.61
N TYR A 227 -4.50 13.41 4.80
CA TYR A 227 -5.45 12.31 5.01
C TYR A 227 -6.70 12.48 4.17
N ARG A 228 -7.02 11.45 3.40
CA ARG A 228 -8.28 11.33 2.65
C ARG A 228 -8.55 9.90 2.22
N ILE A 229 -9.82 9.58 2.09
CA ILE A 229 -10.32 8.39 1.42
C ILE A 229 -11.13 8.88 0.21
N ASP A 230 -10.79 8.41 -0.98
CA ASP A 230 -11.38 8.82 -2.26
C ASP A 230 -12.04 7.61 -2.91
N ILE A 231 -13.36 7.65 -3.11
CA ILE A 231 -14.11 6.58 -3.75
C ILE A 231 -14.62 7.11 -5.10
N LEU A 232 -14.21 6.46 -6.17
CA LEU A 232 -14.48 6.86 -7.54
C LEU A 232 -15.31 5.77 -8.23
N GLU A 233 -16.43 6.13 -8.85
CA GLU A 233 -17.11 5.27 -9.80
C GLU A 233 -16.57 5.55 -11.21
N ARG A 234 -16.06 4.54 -11.89
CA ARG A 234 -15.52 4.60 -13.26
C ARG A 234 -16.11 3.47 -14.08
N ARG A 235 -17.31 3.66 -14.58
CA ARG A 235 -18.00 2.71 -15.45
C ARG A 235 -18.05 3.19 -16.89
N ASP A 236 -18.63 4.38 -17.10
CA ASP A 236 -18.75 4.99 -18.41
C ASP A 236 -17.58 5.95 -18.70
N ASN A 237 -17.09 6.64 -17.68
CA ASN A 237 -16.00 7.61 -17.80
C ASN A 237 -14.70 7.08 -17.15
N MET A 238 -13.81 6.52 -17.98
CA MET A 238 -12.52 5.99 -17.54
C MET A 238 -11.47 7.08 -17.26
N ASP A 239 -11.58 8.25 -17.91
CA ASP A 239 -10.61 9.35 -17.76
C ASP A 239 -10.82 10.14 -16.47
N ARG A 240 -12.07 10.19 -15.98
CA ARG A 240 -12.45 10.90 -14.77
C ARG A 240 -13.16 9.96 -13.79
N TRP A 241 -14.43 10.20 -13.60
CA TRP A 241 -15.37 9.41 -12.78
C TRP A 241 -16.79 9.77 -13.18
N ASP A 242 -17.71 8.84 -12.99
CA ASP A 242 -19.15 9.04 -13.13
C ASP A 242 -19.74 9.60 -11.85
N ASP A 243 -19.22 9.11 -10.70
CA ASP A 243 -19.59 9.58 -9.37
C ASP A 243 -18.38 9.51 -8.42
N ARG A 244 -18.38 10.32 -7.36
CA ARG A 244 -17.26 10.44 -6.43
C ARG A 244 -17.71 10.74 -5.01
N LEU A 245 -17.12 10.06 -4.05
CA LEU A 245 -17.19 10.37 -2.62
C LEU A 245 -15.78 10.64 -2.06
N LEU A 246 -15.52 11.89 -1.71
CA LEU A 246 -14.26 12.31 -1.08
C LEU A 246 -14.48 12.53 0.42
N MET A 247 -13.78 11.78 1.25
CA MET A 247 -13.88 11.85 2.72
C MET A 247 -12.56 12.31 3.34
N LYS A 248 -12.65 13.32 4.21
CA LYS A 248 -11.57 13.86 5.04
C LYS A 248 -12.03 13.99 6.49
N THR A 249 -12.95 13.15 6.89
CA THR A 249 -13.64 13.17 8.18
C THR A 249 -13.17 12.01 9.07
N ASN A 250 -13.74 11.92 10.26
CA ASN A 250 -13.45 10.87 11.24
C ASN A 250 -13.73 9.46 10.69
N LEU A 251 -13.13 8.45 11.34
CA LEU A 251 -13.21 7.06 10.85
C LEU A 251 -14.61 6.46 10.98
N ILE A 252 -15.42 6.92 11.96
CA ILE A 252 -16.81 6.45 12.13
C ILE A 252 -17.65 6.85 10.92
N ASP A 253 -17.63 8.14 10.59
CA ASP A 253 -18.40 8.66 9.46
C ASP A 253 -17.82 8.19 8.12
N SER A 254 -16.50 8.10 8.00
CA SER A 254 -15.84 7.53 6.81
C SER A 254 -16.29 6.10 6.56
N TYR A 255 -16.34 5.25 7.60
CA TYR A 255 -16.81 3.88 7.48
C TYR A 255 -18.27 3.80 6.99
N LEU A 256 -19.15 4.53 7.64
CA LEU A 256 -20.59 4.50 7.32
C LEU A 256 -20.88 5.03 5.91
N GLN A 257 -20.24 6.14 5.53
CA GLN A 257 -20.39 6.75 4.21
C GLN A 257 -19.82 5.85 3.11
N ALA A 258 -18.61 5.32 3.29
CA ALA A 258 -17.97 4.42 2.32
C ALA A 258 -18.81 3.15 2.09
N LEU A 259 -19.23 2.50 3.16
CA LEU A 259 -20.05 1.29 3.08
C LEU A 259 -21.37 1.55 2.34
N SER A 260 -22.07 2.62 2.69
CA SER A 260 -23.32 3.02 2.04
C SER A 260 -23.13 3.32 0.56
N PHE A 261 -22.09 4.10 0.22
CA PHE A 261 -21.81 4.49 -1.16
C PHE A 261 -21.49 3.28 -2.04
N ILE A 262 -20.55 2.42 -1.61
CA ILE A 262 -20.14 1.25 -2.39
C ILE A 262 -21.32 0.27 -2.55
N LYS A 263 -22.07 0.02 -1.47
CA LYS A 263 -23.26 -0.85 -1.54
C LYS A 263 -24.30 -0.37 -2.53
N SER A 264 -24.53 0.94 -2.62
CA SER A 264 -25.54 1.52 -3.52
C SER A 264 -25.25 1.27 -5.00
N LYS A 265 -24.00 0.98 -5.35
CA LYS A 265 -23.55 0.79 -6.73
C LYS A 265 -23.73 -0.63 -7.26
N TRP A 266 -24.17 -1.59 -6.42
CA TRP A 266 -24.25 -3.00 -6.77
C TRP A 266 -25.64 -3.58 -6.46
N PRO A 267 -26.15 -4.53 -7.29
CA PRO A 267 -27.43 -5.17 -7.03
C PRO A 267 -27.40 -6.05 -5.79
N GLU A 268 -28.54 -6.19 -5.14
CA GLU A 268 -28.68 -7.05 -3.96
C GLU A 268 -28.57 -8.52 -4.33
N LYS A 269 -27.68 -9.24 -3.64
CA LYS A 269 -27.60 -10.70 -3.65
C LYS A 269 -27.52 -11.18 -2.20
N PHE A 270 -28.18 -12.30 -1.92
CA PHE A 270 -28.31 -12.80 -0.56
C PHE A 270 -27.63 -14.15 -0.40
N TYR A 271 -27.03 -14.32 0.76
CA TYR A 271 -26.49 -15.58 1.24
C TYR A 271 -27.39 -16.09 2.37
N GLN A 272 -27.74 -17.37 2.35
CA GLN A 272 -28.46 -18.03 3.43
C GLN A 272 -27.45 -18.82 4.26
N ASP A 273 -27.32 -18.47 5.54
CA ASP A 273 -26.42 -19.18 6.43
C ASP A 273 -27.01 -20.51 6.93
N ASN A 274 -26.24 -21.25 7.73
CA ASN A 274 -26.64 -22.56 8.25
C ASN A 274 -27.85 -22.49 9.22
N THR A 275 -28.18 -21.29 9.71
CA THR A 275 -29.36 -21.07 10.56
C THR A 275 -30.61 -20.73 9.76
N GLY A 276 -30.46 -20.58 8.43
CA GLY A 276 -31.54 -20.15 7.54
C GLY A 276 -31.69 -18.63 7.44
N GLU A 277 -30.85 -17.85 8.14
CA GLU A 277 -30.89 -16.39 8.09
C GLU A 277 -30.37 -15.89 6.73
N ARG A 278 -31.11 -14.92 6.17
CA ARG A 278 -30.79 -14.32 4.89
C ARG A 278 -29.95 -13.05 5.10
N LYS A 279 -28.69 -13.06 4.64
CA LYS A 279 -27.73 -11.95 4.78
C LYS A 279 -27.40 -11.34 3.43
N ASP A 280 -27.32 -10.01 3.37
CA ASP A 280 -26.89 -9.27 2.17
C ASP A 280 -25.39 -9.49 1.94
N LEU A 281 -25.03 -10.11 0.82
CA LEU A 281 -23.63 -10.36 0.45
C LEU A 281 -22.83 -9.07 0.29
N ARG A 282 -23.44 -7.97 -0.16
CA ARG A 282 -22.77 -6.67 -0.27
C ARG A 282 -22.33 -6.17 1.10
N GLU A 283 -23.18 -6.33 2.11
CA GLU A 283 -22.85 -5.96 3.50
C GLU A 283 -21.66 -6.76 3.99
N LEU A 284 -21.65 -8.07 3.78
CA LEU A 284 -20.59 -8.95 4.25
C LEU A 284 -19.25 -8.66 3.56
N ILE A 285 -19.28 -8.38 2.24
CA ILE A 285 -18.07 -8.09 1.44
C ILE A 285 -17.54 -6.69 1.76
N PHE A 286 -18.39 -5.66 1.69
CA PHE A 286 -17.92 -4.28 1.76
C PHE A 286 -17.66 -3.82 3.19
N ARG A 287 -18.33 -4.40 4.19
CA ARG A 287 -17.97 -4.21 5.61
C ARG A 287 -16.51 -4.61 5.85
N GLU A 288 -16.10 -5.76 5.32
CA GLU A 288 -14.73 -6.24 5.44
C GLU A 288 -13.75 -5.38 4.63
N LEU A 289 -14.10 -5.01 3.39
CA LEU A 289 -13.26 -4.14 2.57
C LEU A 289 -13.02 -2.78 3.23
N VAL A 290 -14.09 -2.10 3.67
CA VAL A 290 -14.01 -0.78 4.31
C VAL A 290 -13.31 -0.87 5.67
N GLY A 291 -13.59 -1.91 6.45
CA GLY A 291 -12.87 -2.20 7.68
C GLY A 291 -11.37 -2.34 7.43
N ASN A 292 -10.98 -3.11 6.43
CA ASN A 292 -9.57 -3.36 6.10
C ASN A 292 -8.83 -2.10 5.63
N ILE A 293 -9.43 -1.26 4.80
CA ILE A 293 -8.77 -0.01 4.37
C ILE A 293 -8.55 0.96 5.54
N ILE A 294 -9.39 0.95 6.58
CA ILE A 294 -9.24 1.77 7.78
C ILE A 294 -8.20 1.15 8.74
N ILE A 295 -8.33 -0.13 9.04
CA ILE A 295 -7.51 -0.83 10.05
C ILE A 295 -6.07 -1.02 9.59
N HIS A 296 -5.85 -1.21 8.28
CA HIS A 296 -4.54 -1.51 7.72
C HIS A 296 -3.88 -0.32 7.01
N ARG A 297 -4.49 0.88 7.03
CA ARG A 297 -3.87 2.09 6.49
C ARG A 297 -2.65 2.50 7.32
N GLU A 298 -1.58 2.91 6.63
CA GLU A 298 -0.48 3.66 7.28
C GLU A 298 -0.83 5.15 7.28
N TYR A 299 -1.20 5.68 8.46
CA TYR A 299 -1.72 7.05 8.59
C TYR A 299 -0.65 8.14 8.43
N ASN A 300 0.63 7.83 8.62
CA ASN A 300 1.72 8.75 8.33
C ASN A 300 2.08 8.83 6.83
N ASN A 301 1.47 7.99 6.00
CA ASN A 301 1.67 8.04 4.56
C ASN A 301 0.73 9.10 3.96
N ALA A 302 1.30 10.06 3.21
CA ALA A 302 0.56 11.16 2.60
C ALA A 302 -0.29 10.75 1.38
N LEU A 303 -0.11 9.53 0.84
CA LEU A 303 -0.93 9.05 -0.26
C LEU A 303 -2.39 8.83 0.18
N PRO A 304 -3.37 9.07 -0.69
CA PRO A 304 -4.76 8.77 -0.37
C PRO A 304 -5.03 7.27 -0.30
N THR A 305 -6.07 6.87 0.41
CA THR A 305 -6.73 5.60 0.13
C THR A 305 -7.65 5.84 -1.06
N GLU A 306 -7.54 5.04 -2.11
CA GLU A 306 -8.41 5.10 -3.28
C GLU A 306 -9.25 3.82 -3.37
N VAL A 307 -10.55 3.98 -3.63
CA VAL A 307 -11.45 2.88 -3.95
C VAL A 307 -12.07 3.19 -5.31
N ILE A 308 -11.91 2.29 -6.27
CA ILE A 308 -12.41 2.48 -7.62
C ILE A 308 -13.44 1.41 -7.91
N ILE A 309 -14.64 1.85 -8.28
CA ILE A 309 -15.77 0.99 -8.63
C ILE A 309 -15.88 0.95 -10.16
N TYR A 310 -15.60 -0.21 -10.73
CA TYR A 310 -15.76 -0.50 -12.15
C TYR A 310 -17.08 -1.26 -12.40
N ASP A 311 -17.38 -1.57 -13.65
CA ASP A 311 -18.57 -2.35 -14.03
C ASP A 311 -18.59 -3.75 -13.45
N ASP A 312 -17.44 -4.27 -13.16
CA ASP A 312 -17.22 -5.69 -12.91
C ASP A 312 -16.53 -5.97 -11.58
N ARG A 313 -15.89 -4.97 -10.97
CA ARG A 313 -15.08 -5.13 -9.75
C ARG A 313 -15.00 -3.85 -8.93
N VAL A 314 -14.57 -4.01 -7.71
CA VAL A 314 -14.13 -2.90 -6.84
C VAL A 314 -12.64 -3.10 -6.55
N GLU A 315 -11.84 -2.09 -6.82
CA GLU A 315 -10.42 -2.05 -6.44
C GLU A 315 -10.20 -1.08 -5.29
N ALA A 316 -9.46 -1.50 -4.27
CA ALA A 316 -9.03 -0.62 -3.19
C ALA A 316 -7.50 -0.57 -3.15
N ILE A 317 -6.94 0.64 -3.15
CA ILE A 317 -5.51 0.91 -3.06
C ILE A 317 -5.28 1.67 -1.77
N ASN A 318 -4.61 1.02 -0.83
CA ASN A 318 -4.44 1.55 0.52
C ASN A 318 -2.96 1.84 0.80
N PRO A 319 -2.60 3.05 1.29
CA PRO A 319 -1.25 3.32 1.74
C PRO A 319 -0.78 2.29 2.74
N ASN A 320 0.36 1.68 2.44
CA ASN A 320 0.85 0.53 3.15
C ASN A 320 2.21 0.79 3.82
N ARG A 321 2.54 -0.03 4.80
CA ARG A 321 3.87 -0.26 5.30
C ARG A 321 4.28 -1.65 4.84
N LEU A 322 5.17 -1.69 3.87
CA LEU A 322 5.59 -2.92 3.19
C LEU A 322 6.15 -3.96 4.18
N ARG A 323 5.65 -5.18 4.09
CA ARG A 323 6.17 -6.37 4.79
C ARG A 323 6.60 -7.46 3.84
N PHE A 324 5.83 -7.61 2.77
CA PHE A 324 5.99 -8.61 1.74
C PHE A 324 5.75 -7.95 0.38
N ARG A 325 6.31 -8.50 -0.68
CA ARG A 325 6.01 -8.05 -2.05
C ARG A 325 5.39 -9.18 -2.84
N GLY A 326 4.22 -8.91 -3.42
CA GLY A 326 3.54 -9.82 -4.32
C GLY A 326 2.12 -10.19 -3.89
N PRO A 327 1.49 -11.10 -4.61
CA PRO A 327 0.14 -11.58 -4.28
C PRO A 327 0.17 -12.39 -2.99
N LEU A 328 -0.87 -12.19 -2.16
CA LEU A 328 -1.03 -12.93 -0.91
C LEU A 328 -1.59 -14.33 -1.19
N ASN A 329 -1.00 -15.32 -0.56
CA ASN A 329 -1.59 -16.65 -0.49
C ASN A 329 -2.57 -16.70 0.70
N LEU A 330 -3.86 -16.83 0.40
CA LEU A 330 -4.94 -16.80 1.39
C LEU A 330 -4.90 -17.96 2.40
N ASP A 331 -4.25 -19.07 2.05
CA ASP A 331 -4.14 -20.24 2.91
C ASP A 331 -3.08 -20.09 3.99
N THR A 332 -2.01 -19.33 3.69
CA THR A 332 -0.86 -19.13 4.58
C THR A 332 -0.77 -17.72 5.14
N PHE A 333 -1.66 -16.82 4.72
CA PHE A 333 -1.64 -15.43 5.15
C PHE A 333 -2.05 -15.28 6.62
N GLU A 334 -1.15 -14.70 7.42
CA GLU A 334 -1.41 -14.26 8.78
C GLU A 334 -1.62 -12.75 8.81
N ALA A 335 -2.85 -12.34 9.12
CA ALA A 335 -3.20 -10.94 9.21
C ALA A 335 -2.64 -10.31 10.49
N GLU A 336 -1.82 -9.28 10.36
CA GLU A 336 -1.37 -8.46 11.48
C GLU A 336 -1.91 -7.03 11.30
N PRO A 337 -2.71 -6.53 12.27
CA PRO A 337 -3.29 -5.19 12.16
C PRO A 337 -2.19 -4.13 12.28
N LYS A 338 -2.23 -3.14 11.39
CA LYS A 338 -1.32 -1.98 11.46
C LYS A 338 -1.76 -0.96 12.50
N ASN A 339 -3.05 -0.98 12.84
CA ASN A 339 -3.67 -0.12 13.85
C ASN A 339 -4.51 -0.97 14.82
N PRO A 340 -3.87 -1.65 15.80
CA PRO A 340 -4.54 -2.59 16.69
C PRO A 340 -5.60 -1.97 17.59
N ASN A 341 -5.45 -0.69 18.01
CA ASN A 341 -6.46 -0.04 18.84
C ASN A 341 -7.67 0.42 18.02
N ILE A 342 -7.45 0.97 16.80
CA ILE A 342 -8.53 1.26 15.85
C ILE A 342 -9.29 -0.03 15.56
N ARG A 343 -8.57 -1.13 15.31
CA ARG A 343 -9.19 -2.43 15.09
C ARG A 343 -10.02 -2.89 16.28
N ALA A 344 -9.46 -2.85 17.50
CA ALA A 344 -10.17 -3.24 18.72
C ALA A 344 -11.45 -2.41 18.89
N PHE A 345 -11.39 -1.11 18.62
CA PHE A 345 -12.55 -0.22 18.64
C PHE A 345 -13.61 -0.62 17.61
N PHE A 346 -13.21 -0.93 16.38
CA PHE A 346 -14.12 -1.36 15.31
C PHE A 346 -14.72 -2.75 15.59
N ASN A 347 -13.97 -3.66 16.23
CA ASN A 347 -14.48 -4.96 16.66
C ASN A 347 -15.62 -4.81 17.69
N VAL A 348 -15.46 -3.89 18.67
CA VAL A 348 -16.51 -3.61 19.65
C VAL A 348 -17.81 -3.15 18.97
N LEU A 349 -17.71 -2.42 17.87
CA LEU A 349 -18.87 -1.99 17.07
C LEU A 349 -19.36 -3.06 16.08
N THR A 350 -18.73 -4.23 16.03
CA THR A 350 -18.99 -5.30 15.04
C THR A 350 -18.75 -4.86 13.58
N TRP A 351 -17.90 -3.86 13.37
CA TRP A 351 -17.52 -3.37 12.05
C TRP A 351 -16.27 -4.05 11.49
N ALA A 352 -15.56 -4.80 12.30
CA ALA A 352 -14.47 -5.67 11.89
C ALA A 352 -14.61 -7.05 12.54
N ASP A 353 -14.09 -8.07 11.89
CA ASP A 353 -14.09 -9.44 12.38
C ASP A 353 -12.81 -9.75 13.20
N GLU A 354 -12.78 -10.91 13.89
CA GLU A 354 -11.60 -11.40 14.60
C GLU A 354 -10.41 -11.68 13.69
N ILE A 355 -9.20 -11.76 14.27
CA ILE A 355 -7.94 -11.89 13.53
C ILE A 355 -7.95 -13.13 12.62
N GLY A 356 -7.68 -12.92 11.32
CA GLY A 356 -7.46 -13.99 10.34
C GLY A 356 -8.72 -14.57 9.70
N SER A 357 -9.92 -14.21 10.15
CA SER A 357 -11.17 -14.67 9.53
C SER A 357 -11.62 -13.78 8.37
N GLY A 358 -11.30 -12.47 8.39
CA GLY A 358 -11.83 -11.48 7.46
C GLY A 358 -11.52 -11.77 6.00
N VAL A 359 -10.26 -12.04 5.65
CA VAL A 359 -9.86 -12.34 4.26
C VAL A 359 -10.46 -13.66 3.78
N LYS A 360 -10.52 -14.69 4.65
CA LYS A 360 -11.15 -15.98 4.31
C LYS A 360 -12.66 -15.83 4.13
N ASN A 361 -13.32 -15.07 5.00
CA ASN A 361 -14.74 -14.76 4.89
C ASN A 361 -15.03 -13.94 3.64
N MET A 362 -14.21 -12.93 3.36
CA MET A 362 -14.33 -12.14 2.13
C MET A 362 -14.22 -13.02 0.89
N ASN A 363 -13.24 -13.93 0.84
CA ASN A 363 -13.10 -14.88 -0.27
C ASN A 363 -14.40 -15.70 -0.47
N LYS A 364 -14.95 -16.28 0.59
CA LYS A 364 -16.20 -17.05 0.55
C LYS A 364 -17.37 -16.23 -0.01
N PHE A 365 -17.55 -15.00 0.49
CA PHE A 365 -18.69 -14.17 0.10
C PHE A 365 -18.54 -13.54 -1.29
N VAL A 366 -17.31 -13.19 -1.68
CA VAL A 366 -17.02 -12.72 -3.04
C VAL A 366 -17.30 -13.81 -4.06
N VAL A 367 -16.85 -15.04 -3.82
CA VAL A 367 -17.16 -16.19 -4.70
C VAL A 367 -18.65 -16.41 -4.82
N ALA A 368 -19.40 -16.33 -3.70
CA ALA A 368 -20.85 -16.47 -3.72
C ALA A 368 -21.55 -15.32 -4.47
N TYR A 369 -21.03 -14.08 -4.35
CA TYR A 369 -21.61 -12.92 -5.02
C TYR A 369 -21.29 -12.91 -6.51
N SER A 370 -20.02 -13.10 -6.88
CA SER A 370 -19.54 -13.06 -8.26
C SER A 370 -20.00 -14.26 -9.10
N GLY A 371 -20.30 -15.38 -8.45
CA GLY A 371 -20.64 -16.64 -9.13
C GLY A 371 -19.42 -17.50 -9.46
N GLY A 372 -18.35 -17.41 -8.66
CA GLY A 372 -17.19 -18.29 -8.77
C GLY A 372 -15.82 -17.58 -8.85
N THR A 373 -15.78 -16.25 -8.91
CA THR A 373 -14.52 -15.50 -9.00
C THR A 373 -13.99 -15.14 -7.61
N HIS A 374 -12.68 -15.33 -7.38
CA HIS A 374 -12.02 -15.04 -6.10
C HIS A 374 -11.46 -13.62 -6.03
N PRO A 375 -11.39 -12.99 -4.84
CA PRO A 375 -10.69 -11.74 -4.67
C PRO A 375 -9.18 -11.91 -4.80
N ILE A 376 -8.49 -10.84 -5.18
CA ILE A 376 -7.02 -10.80 -5.29
C ILE A 376 -6.51 -9.73 -4.32
N PHE A 377 -5.47 -10.07 -3.56
CA PHE A 377 -4.80 -9.15 -2.65
C PHE A 377 -3.32 -9.12 -3.00
N ILE A 378 -2.78 -7.91 -3.18
CA ILE A 378 -1.37 -7.70 -3.54
C ILE A 378 -0.79 -6.72 -2.53
N GLU A 379 0.29 -7.13 -1.86
CA GLU A 379 1.06 -6.24 -0.99
C GLU A 379 2.28 -5.70 -1.74
N ASP A 380 2.40 -4.37 -1.77
CA ASP A 380 3.56 -3.64 -2.25
C ASP A 380 3.69 -2.33 -1.43
N GLU A 381 4.26 -1.28 -1.96
CA GLU A 381 4.29 0.06 -1.35
C GLU A 381 2.87 0.59 -1.05
N SER A 382 1.89 0.10 -1.78
CA SER A 382 0.47 0.13 -1.45
C SER A 382 -0.10 -1.28 -1.33
N PHE A 383 -1.14 -1.45 -0.52
CA PHE A 383 -1.91 -2.69 -0.47
C PHE A 383 -3.10 -2.57 -1.43
N ARG A 384 -3.14 -3.45 -2.42
CA ARG A 384 -4.23 -3.49 -3.40
C ARG A 384 -5.16 -4.67 -3.14
N SER A 385 -6.46 -4.40 -3.07
CA SER A 385 -7.53 -5.40 -3.02
C SER A 385 -8.35 -5.30 -4.29
N VAL A 386 -8.49 -6.40 -5.03
CA VAL A 386 -9.39 -6.49 -6.20
C VAL A 386 -10.53 -7.41 -5.84
N ILE A 387 -11.73 -6.88 -5.81
CA ILE A 387 -12.96 -7.57 -5.43
C ILE A 387 -13.84 -7.72 -6.67
N PRO A 388 -13.86 -8.89 -7.33
CA PRO A 388 -14.71 -9.13 -8.48
C PRO A 388 -16.18 -9.22 -8.05
N MET A 389 -17.06 -8.58 -8.83
CA MET A 389 -18.49 -8.50 -8.55
C MET A 389 -19.35 -9.26 -9.57
N VAL A 390 -18.72 -9.79 -10.62
CA VAL A 390 -19.36 -10.57 -11.67
C VAL A 390 -18.56 -11.83 -11.96
N THR A 391 -19.18 -12.80 -12.60
CA THR A 391 -18.48 -13.99 -13.07
C THR A 391 -17.80 -13.69 -14.39
N TYR A 392 -16.48 -13.73 -14.39
CA TYR A 392 -15.70 -13.56 -15.62
C TYR A 392 -15.60 -14.83 -16.44
N PHE A 393 -15.57 -15.98 -15.75
CA PHE A 393 -15.39 -17.28 -16.37
C PHE A 393 -16.28 -18.30 -15.69
N VAL A 394 -16.96 -19.08 -16.48
CA VAL A 394 -17.68 -20.24 -16.00
C VAL A 394 -16.67 -21.36 -15.74
N GLY A 395 -16.00 -21.28 -14.60
CA GLY A 395 -15.28 -22.42 -14.01
C GLY A 395 -13.90 -22.79 -14.57
N GLU A 396 -13.30 -22.06 -15.55
CA GLU A 396 -12.09 -22.55 -16.22
C GLU A 396 -11.00 -21.51 -16.41
N ASN A 397 -9.83 -21.71 -15.77
CA ASN A 397 -8.71 -20.78 -15.76
C ASN A 397 -8.09 -20.53 -17.15
N TYR A 398 -8.18 -21.49 -18.09
CA TYR A 398 -7.63 -21.36 -19.43
C TYR A 398 -8.36 -20.33 -20.31
N GLN A 399 -9.61 -20.00 -20.03
CA GLN A 399 -10.37 -18.98 -20.78
C GLN A 399 -9.68 -17.61 -20.74
N LEU A 400 -8.98 -17.34 -19.67
CA LEU A 400 -8.15 -16.17 -19.50
C LEU A 400 -7.11 -16.03 -20.61
N TYR A 401 -6.39 -17.10 -20.90
CA TYR A 401 -5.33 -17.11 -21.89
C TYR A 401 -5.87 -17.06 -23.30
N LEU A 402 -7.01 -17.72 -23.54
CA LEU A 402 -7.71 -17.62 -24.81
C LEU A 402 -8.00 -16.16 -25.18
N HIS A 403 -8.53 -15.39 -24.22
CA HIS A 403 -8.79 -13.96 -24.44
C HIS A 403 -7.51 -13.14 -24.66
N LEU A 404 -6.42 -13.42 -23.94
CA LEU A 404 -5.13 -12.73 -24.10
C LEU A 404 -4.46 -13.02 -25.43
N THR A 405 -4.65 -14.22 -25.97
CA THR A 405 -3.93 -14.70 -27.16
C THR A 405 -4.73 -14.62 -28.43
N ASP A 406 -6.05 -14.36 -28.34
CA ASP A 406 -7.01 -14.49 -29.43
C ASP A 406 -7.07 -15.93 -30.02
N LEU A 407 -6.55 -16.94 -29.30
CA LEU A 407 -6.71 -18.34 -29.61
C LEU A 407 -8.10 -18.84 -29.19
N ASN A 408 -8.70 -19.74 -29.99
CA ASN A 408 -9.92 -20.42 -29.63
C ASN A 408 -9.65 -21.86 -29.12
N GLU A 409 -10.68 -22.52 -28.60
CA GLU A 409 -10.55 -23.88 -28.03
C GLU A 409 -10.06 -24.92 -29.05
N ASP A 410 -10.47 -24.80 -30.31
CA ASP A 410 -10.05 -25.70 -31.37
C ASP A 410 -8.55 -25.53 -31.70
N GLN A 411 -8.06 -24.31 -31.65
CA GLN A 411 -6.64 -24.01 -31.87
C GLN A 411 -5.75 -24.47 -30.70
N LEU A 412 -6.26 -24.42 -29.46
CA LEU A 412 -5.53 -24.93 -28.31
C LEU A 412 -5.48 -26.46 -28.27
N GLY A 413 -6.58 -27.13 -28.55
CA GLY A 413 -6.73 -28.56 -28.45
C GLY A 413 -7.01 -29.05 -27.02
N GLN A 414 -7.72 -30.18 -26.89
CA GLN A 414 -8.21 -30.71 -25.60
C GLN A 414 -7.08 -31.04 -24.61
N ASP A 415 -5.97 -31.61 -25.06
CA ASP A 415 -4.86 -31.99 -24.18
C ASP A 415 -4.24 -30.78 -23.48
N ARG A 416 -4.14 -29.63 -24.18
CA ARG A 416 -3.63 -28.38 -23.61
C ARG A 416 -4.62 -27.76 -22.64
N ILE A 417 -5.89 -27.80 -22.99
CA ILE A 417 -7.00 -27.32 -22.14
C ILE A 417 -7.03 -28.08 -20.81
N GLU A 418 -6.93 -29.40 -20.83
CA GLU A 418 -6.90 -30.22 -19.61
C GLU A 418 -5.67 -29.92 -18.76
N ARG A 419 -4.51 -29.71 -19.38
CA ARG A 419 -3.30 -29.37 -18.65
C ARG A 419 -3.37 -27.97 -18.03
N LEU A 420 -3.94 -26.98 -18.73
CA LEU A 420 -4.16 -25.64 -18.20
C LEU A 420 -5.15 -25.63 -17.03
N LYS A 421 -6.19 -26.47 -17.08
CA LYS A 421 -7.11 -26.67 -15.95
C LYS A 421 -6.41 -27.19 -14.70
N GLY A 422 -5.37 -27.99 -14.85
CA GLY A 422 -4.55 -28.52 -13.75
C GLY A 422 -3.58 -27.49 -13.15
N LEU A 423 -3.37 -26.35 -13.81
CA LEU A 423 -2.56 -25.25 -13.30
C LEU A 423 -3.47 -24.32 -12.50
N SER A 424 -3.28 -24.24 -11.18
CA SER A 424 -4.03 -23.33 -10.29
C SER A 424 -3.70 -21.87 -10.62
N LEU A 425 -4.46 -21.25 -11.51
CA LEU A 425 -4.23 -19.89 -12.00
C LEU A 425 -5.28 -18.94 -11.43
N ASP A 426 -4.84 -17.93 -10.68
CA ASP A 426 -5.70 -17.03 -9.91
C ASP A 426 -5.99 -15.67 -10.57
N VAL A 427 -5.66 -15.46 -11.84
CA VAL A 427 -5.89 -14.17 -12.52
C VAL A 427 -7.17 -14.25 -13.35
N ARG A 428 -8.09 -13.25 -13.20
CA ARG A 428 -9.44 -13.33 -13.74
C ARG A 428 -10.01 -11.97 -14.12
N LEU A 429 -9.95 -11.58 -15.39
CA LEU A 429 -10.57 -10.36 -15.90
C LEU A 429 -11.35 -10.66 -17.21
N LYS A 430 -12.45 -9.97 -17.44
CA LYS A 430 -13.37 -10.28 -18.54
C LYS A 430 -13.27 -9.37 -19.75
N ASP A 431 -12.79 -8.14 -19.57
CA ASP A 431 -12.85 -7.12 -20.59
C ASP A 431 -11.59 -7.11 -21.45
N LYS A 432 -11.75 -7.08 -22.78
CA LYS A 432 -10.64 -7.07 -23.75
C LYS A 432 -9.71 -5.87 -23.55
N GLN A 433 -10.23 -4.72 -23.14
CA GLN A 433 -9.48 -3.51 -22.88
C GLN A 433 -8.64 -3.62 -21.60
N ASN A 434 -9.19 -4.20 -20.55
CA ASN A 434 -8.49 -4.47 -19.30
C ASN A 434 -7.39 -5.54 -19.45
N TRP A 435 -7.52 -6.45 -20.40
CA TRP A 435 -6.49 -7.44 -20.71
C TRP A 435 -5.26 -6.83 -21.37
N ASP A 436 -5.48 -5.86 -22.21
CA ASP A 436 -4.38 -5.11 -22.82
C ASP A 436 -3.61 -4.34 -21.75
N GLU A 437 -4.31 -3.78 -20.76
CA GLU A 437 -3.71 -3.11 -19.61
C GLU A 437 -3.04 -4.10 -18.64
N LEU A 438 -3.62 -5.28 -18.42
CA LEU A 438 -3.01 -6.31 -17.59
C LEU A 438 -1.78 -6.91 -18.26
N ALA A 439 -1.82 -7.18 -19.55
CA ALA A 439 -0.65 -7.63 -20.29
C ALA A 439 0.49 -6.59 -20.23
N LEU A 440 0.14 -5.29 -20.29
CA LEU A 440 1.06 -4.21 -20.04
C LEU A 440 1.51 -4.16 -18.59
N ALA A 441 0.62 -4.29 -17.60
CA ALA A 441 0.94 -4.29 -16.18
C ALA A 441 1.82 -5.48 -15.78
N LEU A 442 1.59 -6.66 -16.35
CA LEU A 442 2.49 -7.82 -16.20
C LEU A 442 3.88 -7.52 -16.78
N VAL A 443 3.96 -6.94 -17.97
CA VAL A 443 5.23 -6.48 -18.55
C VAL A 443 5.90 -5.43 -17.66
N TRP A 444 5.15 -4.50 -17.06
CA TRP A 444 5.67 -3.46 -16.18
C TRP A 444 6.10 -3.99 -14.80
N SER A 445 5.38 -4.94 -14.22
CA SER A 445 5.79 -5.58 -12.96
C SER A 445 7.13 -6.32 -13.08
N TRP A 446 7.55 -6.63 -14.31
CA TRP A 446 8.84 -7.24 -14.62
C TRP A 446 9.98 -6.24 -14.77
N GLU A 447 9.70 -4.95 -15.00
CA GLU A 447 10.74 -3.92 -15.16
C GLU A 447 11.54 -3.63 -13.89
N GLU A 448 10.95 -3.84 -12.71
CA GLU A 448 11.58 -3.41 -11.46
C GLU A 448 12.55 -4.42 -10.82
N LYS A 449 12.64 -5.67 -11.28
CA LYS A 449 13.19 -6.73 -10.40
C LYS A 449 14.33 -7.61 -10.87
N SER A 450 14.81 -7.61 -12.10
CA SER A 450 16.08 -8.33 -12.44
C SER A 450 16.71 -8.03 -13.80
N VAL A 451 18.05 -8.20 -13.89
CA VAL A 451 18.89 -8.16 -15.11
C VAL A 451 18.44 -9.19 -16.17
N GLU A 452 17.77 -10.27 -15.79
CA GLU A 452 17.26 -11.30 -16.71
C GLU A 452 15.98 -10.87 -17.43
N LEU A 453 15.19 -9.99 -16.84
CA LEU A 453 14.01 -9.38 -17.45
C LEU A 453 14.39 -8.33 -18.50
N GLU A 454 15.56 -7.73 -18.40
CA GLU A 454 16.10 -6.87 -19.45
C GLU A 454 16.30 -7.64 -20.78
N LYS A 455 16.59 -8.94 -20.72
CA LYS A 455 16.64 -9.80 -21.90
C LYS A 455 15.25 -10.04 -22.51
N LEU A 456 14.22 -10.21 -21.68
CA LEU A 456 12.82 -10.29 -22.14
C LEU A 456 12.34 -8.93 -22.71
N ARG A 457 12.73 -7.84 -22.07
CA ARG A 457 12.54 -6.46 -22.56
C ARG A 457 13.20 -6.25 -23.91
N LEU A 458 14.42 -6.72 -24.09
CA LEU A 458 15.13 -6.69 -25.37
C LEU A 458 14.43 -7.54 -26.44
N LEU A 459 13.74 -8.60 -26.04
CA LEU A 459 12.97 -9.49 -26.90
C LEU A 459 11.69 -8.85 -27.40
N ILE A 460 10.99 -8.21 -26.49
CA ILE A 460 9.81 -7.40 -26.78
C ILE A 460 10.24 -6.12 -27.53
N ASN A 461 11.44 -5.61 -27.28
CA ASN A 461 11.95 -4.31 -27.67
C ASN A 461 12.97 -4.30 -28.81
N LYS A 462 13.16 -5.36 -29.57
CA LYS A 462 14.11 -5.31 -30.73
C LYS A 462 13.84 -4.15 -31.71
N ASP A 463 12.58 -3.67 -31.73
CA ASP A 463 12.16 -2.49 -32.47
C ASP A 463 11.90 -1.25 -31.58
N LEU A 464 11.92 -1.40 -30.25
CA LEU A 464 11.62 -0.37 -29.26
C LEU A 464 12.85 0.22 -28.55
N GLN A 465 14.08 -0.15 -28.98
CA GLN A 465 15.34 0.39 -28.42
C GLN A 465 15.47 1.93 -28.47
N LYS A 466 14.51 2.62 -29.06
CA LYS A 466 14.47 4.09 -29.17
C LYS A 466 13.36 4.75 -28.37
N ILE A 467 12.56 3.98 -27.62
CA ILE A 467 11.39 4.52 -26.92
C ILE A 467 11.66 4.53 -25.42
N ASP A 468 11.77 5.72 -24.88
CA ASP A 468 11.75 5.98 -23.43
C ASP A 468 10.35 5.61 -22.92
N LEU A 469 10.25 4.53 -22.17
CA LEU A 469 8.98 4.00 -21.66
C LEU A 469 8.19 5.02 -20.83
N LYS A 470 8.87 5.99 -20.20
CA LYS A 470 8.20 7.13 -19.54
C LYS A 470 7.47 8.05 -20.52
N LYS A 471 7.84 8.03 -21.82
CA LYS A 471 7.16 8.78 -22.89
C LYS A 471 6.06 8.01 -23.59
N VAL A 472 5.97 6.69 -23.44
CA VAL A 472 4.91 5.84 -24.04
C VAL A 472 3.52 6.20 -23.49
N TRP A 473 3.44 6.69 -22.25
CA TRP A 473 2.17 7.18 -21.66
C TRP A 473 1.62 8.45 -22.30
N SER A 474 2.39 9.13 -23.12
CA SER A 474 1.99 10.46 -23.59
C SER A 474 1.76 10.62 -25.07
N SER A 475 2.10 9.69 -26.00
CA SER A 475 2.00 10.07 -27.41
C SER A 475 2.03 9.05 -28.56
N GLU A 476 2.17 7.73 -28.39
CA GLU A 476 2.25 6.87 -29.59
C GLU A 476 1.45 5.55 -29.49
N GLU A 477 0.17 5.58 -29.89
CA GLU A 477 -0.75 4.42 -30.02
C GLU A 477 -0.14 3.21 -30.78
N LYS A 478 0.64 3.44 -31.84
CA LYS A 478 1.21 2.37 -32.66
C LYS A 478 2.25 1.51 -31.94
N SER A 479 3.03 2.08 -31.04
CA SER A 479 4.07 1.36 -30.30
C SER A 479 3.47 0.48 -29.19
N VAL A 480 2.42 0.96 -28.55
CA VAL A 480 1.64 0.23 -27.54
C VAL A 480 0.92 -0.94 -28.20
N GLU A 481 0.32 -0.74 -29.36
CA GLU A 481 -0.38 -1.81 -30.09
C GLU A 481 0.58 -2.92 -30.56
N LEU A 482 1.79 -2.57 -31.00
CA LEU A 482 2.82 -3.55 -31.36
C LEU A 482 3.28 -4.36 -30.15
N LEU A 483 3.47 -3.71 -28.99
CA LEU A 483 3.83 -4.36 -27.74
C LEU A 483 2.73 -5.36 -27.30
N LYS A 484 1.48 -4.93 -27.31
CA LYS A 484 0.31 -5.77 -27.02
C LYS A 484 0.29 -7.01 -27.91
N LYS A 485 0.46 -6.81 -29.23
CA LYS A 485 0.46 -7.91 -30.20
C LYS A 485 1.59 -8.91 -29.94
N ARG A 486 2.81 -8.46 -29.63
CA ARG A 486 3.96 -9.34 -29.34
C ARG A 486 3.77 -10.10 -28.03
N THR A 487 3.26 -9.46 -26.98
CA THR A 487 2.96 -10.10 -25.71
C THR A 487 1.92 -11.22 -25.88
N LYS A 488 0.88 -10.97 -26.66
CA LYS A 488 -0.13 -12.00 -26.98
C LYS A 488 0.48 -13.22 -27.66
N VAL A 489 1.37 -13.00 -28.64
CA VAL A 489 2.06 -14.10 -29.34
C VAL A 489 2.96 -14.89 -28.38
N ILE A 490 3.68 -14.23 -27.48
CA ILE A 490 4.51 -14.91 -26.46
C ILE A 490 3.65 -15.77 -25.55
N ILE A 491 2.57 -15.23 -25.03
CA ILE A 491 1.62 -15.99 -24.18
C ILE A 491 1.05 -17.17 -24.96
N ALA A 492 0.65 -16.98 -26.22
CA ALA A 492 0.15 -18.04 -27.07
C ALA A 492 1.17 -19.19 -27.25
N ILE A 493 2.45 -18.85 -27.49
CA ILE A 493 3.51 -19.85 -27.60
C ILE A 493 3.66 -20.63 -26.30
N LEU A 494 3.67 -19.95 -25.15
CA LEU A 494 3.79 -20.61 -23.85
C LEU A 494 2.61 -21.54 -23.56
N LEU A 495 1.39 -21.14 -23.93
CA LEU A 495 0.19 -21.98 -23.80
C LEU A 495 0.25 -23.18 -24.72
N LEU A 496 0.64 -23.00 -25.98
CA LEU A 496 0.73 -24.08 -26.96
C LEU A 496 1.83 -25.08 -26.57
N THR A 497 2.92 -24.63 -25.92
CA THR A 497 4.02 -25.49 -25.47
C THR A 497 3.76 -26.17 -24.13
N THR A 498 2.59 -26.02 -23.50
CA THR A 498 2.19 -26.84 -22.34
C THR A 498 2.16 -28.33 -22.66
N VAL A 499 1.96 -28.68 -23.94
CA VAL A 499 2.20 -30.00 -24.51
C VAL A 499 3.34 -29.88 -25.52
N PRO A 500 4.26 -30.86 -25.60
CA PRO A 500 5.34 -30.83 -26.58
C PRO A 500 4.85 -30.51 -27.99
N THR A 501 5.36 -29.44 -28.61
CA THR A 501 4.84 -28.91 -29.88
C THR A 501 6.00 -28.54 -30.82
N THR A 502 5.86 -28.87 -32.08
CA THR A 502 6.86 -28.55 -33.10
C THR A 502 6.83 -27.08 -33.49
N ILE A 503 7.91 -26.58 -34.08
CA ILE A 503 7.94 -25.20 -34.59
C ILE A 503 6.98 -24.98 -35.77
N GLU A 504 6.73 -26.05 -36.53
CA GLU A 504 5.77 -26.09 -37.62
C GLU A 504 4.36 -25.81 -37.09
N ASP A 505 3.93 -26.62 -36.13
CA ASP A 505 2.59 -26.50 -35.50
C ASP A 505 2.40 -25.13 -34.82
N LEU A 506 3.43 -24.63 -34.14
CA LEU A 506 3.39 -23.30 -33.52
C LEU A 506 3.22 -22.18 -34.55
N ALA A 507 4.02 -22.23 -35.63
CA ALA A 507 3.96 -21.21 -36.66
C ALA A 507 2.65 -21.25 -37.45
N ASP A 508 2.17 -22.45 -37.77
CA ASP A 508 0.92 -22.65 -38.51
C ASP A 508 -0.29 -22.23 -37.66
N THR A 509 -0.35 -22.60 -36.36
CA THR A 509 -1.41 -22.20 -35.45
C THR A 509 -1.47 -20.69 -35.23
N LEU A 510 -0.31 -20.03 -35.23
CA LEU A 510 -0.21 -18.57 -35.03
C LEU A 510 -0.17 -17.79 -36.35
N GLU A 511 -0.44 -18.46 -37.48
CA GLU A 511 -0.51 -17.90 -38.85
C GLU A 511 0.78 -17.17 -39.30
N TYR A 512 1.96 -17.66 -38.85
CA TYR A 512 3.26 -17.09 -39.26
C TYR A 512 3.75 -17.67 -40.57
N LYS A 513 3.83 -16.82 -41.61
CA LYS A 513 4.28 -17.22 -42.96
C LYS A 513 5.77 -17.59 -43.05
N SER A 514 6.61 -17.07 -42.17
CA SER A 514 8.08 -17.28 -42.21
C SER A 514 8.58 -17.98 -40.95
N LYS A 515 8.73 -19.30 -40.99
CA LYS A 515 9.25 -20.14 -39.90
C LYS A 515 10.64 -19.71 -39.41
N PRO A 516 11.64 -19.36 -40.30
CA PRO A 516 12.92 -18.87 -39.84
C PRO A 516 12.84 -17.58 -39.03
N ARG A 517 12.01 -16.62 -39.48
CA ARG A 517 11.80 -15.36 -38.77
C ARG A 517 11.05 -15.58 -37.46
N PHE A 518 10.03 -16.45 -37.42
CA PHE A 518 9.33 -16.84 -36.21
C PHE A 518 10.28 -17.45 -35.16
N ARG A 519 11.23 -18.31 -35.62
CA ARG A 519 12.25 -18.90 -34.74
C ARG A 519 13.14 -17.82 -34.10
N GLU A 520 13.68 -16.88 -34.90
CA GLU A 520 14.54 -15.82 -34.38
C GLU A 520 13.82 -14.80 -33.53
N ASP A 521 12.59 -14.44 -33.90
CA ASP A 521 11.84 -13.36 -33.24
C ASP A 521 11.19 -13.82 -31.92
N TYR A 522 10.83 -15.11 -31.76
CA TYR A 522 10.09 -15.62 -30.60
C TYR A 522 10.72 -16.86 -29.96
N ILE A 523 10.95 -17.93 -30.71
CA ILE A 523 11.34 -19.22 -30.12
C ILE A 523 12.71 -19.16 -29.47
N LYS A 524 13.72 -18.65 -30.16
CA LYS A 524 15.09 -18.55 -29.66
C LYS A 524 15.14 -17.70 -28.37
N PRO A 525 14.55 -16.50 -28.36
CA PRO A 525 14.49 -15.69 -27.17
C PRO A 525 13.76 -16.32 -25.97
N LEU A 526 12.61 -16.99 -26.19
CA LEU A 526 11.90 -17.70 -25.12
C LEU A 526 12.73 -18.85 -24.54
N ARG A 527 13.46 -19.56 -25.39
CA ARG A 527 14.40 -20.60 -24.96
C ARG A 527 15.61 -20.01 -24.21
N ASP A 528 16.23 -18.95 -24.74
CA ASP A 528 17.38 -18.29 -24.10
C ASP A 528 17.01 -17.71 -22.72
N SER A 529 15.75 -17.34 -22.55
CA SER A 529 15.15 -16.93 -21.26
C SER A 529 14.71 -18.11 -20.39
N LYS A 530 14.89 -19.35 -20.87
CA LYS A 530 14.49 -20.59 -20.18
C LYS A 530 12.98 -20.66 -19.85
N LEU A 531 12.14 -20.05 -20.68
CA LEU A 531 10.68 -20.17 -20.56
C LEU A 531 10.14 -21.40 -21.28
N ILE A 532 10.83 -21.80 -22.37
CA ILE A 532 10.61 -23.07 -23.08
C ILE A 532 11.94 -23.80 -23.23
N GLU A 533 11.89 -25.08 -23.40
CA GLU A 533 13.06 -25.95 -23.61
C GLU A 533 12.85 -26.93 -24.74
N TYR A 534 13.93 -27.53 -25.21
CA TYR A 534 13.90 -28.64 -26.16
C TYR A 534 13.45 -29.93 -25.47
N THR A 535 12.66 -30.74 -26.16
CA THR A 535 12.29 -32.07 -25.66
C THR A 535 13.32 -33.15 -26.02
N LEU A 536 14.16 -32.92 -27.03
CA LEU A 536 15.25 -33.82 -27.48
C LEU A 536 16.61 -33.15 -27.26
N GLU A 537 17.61 -33.96 -26.90
CA GLU A 537 18.98 -33.45 -26.64
C GLU A 537 19.63 -32.75 -27.83
N ARG A 538 19.33 -33.22 -29.06
CA ARG A 538 19.89 -32.61 -30.28
C ARG A 538 19.04 -31.47 -30.77
N ALA A 539 19.57 -30.26 -30.67
CA ALA A 539 18.89 -29.04 -31.09
C ALA A 539 18.41 -29.01 -32.56
N ASN A 540 19.08 -29.72 -33.44
CA ASN A 540 18.77 -29.78 -34.88
C ASN A 540 18.07 -31.08 -35.29
N ASP A 541 17.43 -31.79 -34.34
CA ASP A 541 16.64 -32.98 -34.66
C ASP A 541 15.39 -32.56 -35.47
N PRO A 542 15.10 -33.24 -36.62
CA PRO A 542 13.90 -32.95 -37.40
C PRO A 542 12.58 -33.09 -36.59
N ASN A 543 12.57 -33.93 -35.54
CA ASN A 543 11.43 -34.15 -34.67
C ASN A 543 11.49 -33.29 -33.38
N GLN A 544 12.33 -32.27 -33.36
CA GLN A 544 12.46 -31.40 -32.17
C GLN A 544 11.16 -30.71 -31.84
N GLN A 545 10.76 -30.84 -30.59
CA GLN A 545 9.58 -30.17 -30.03
C GLN A 545 10.04 -29.21 -28.93
N TYR A 546 9.17 -28.29 -28.61
CA TYR A 546 9.34 -27.32 -27.54
C TYR A 546 8.32 -27.57 -26.44
N GLN A 547 8.74 -27.48 -25.18
CA GLN A 547 7.89 -27.61 -24.02
C GLN A 547 8.12 -26.45 -23.06
N ILE A 548 7.05 -25.98 -22.42
CA ILE A 548 7.14 -24.95 -21.40
C ILE A 548 7.89 -25.49 -20.16
N THR A 549 8.78 -24.70 -19.63
CA THR A 549 9.48 -25.01 -18.37
C THR A 549 8.64 -24.62 -17.14
N GLN A 550 9.06 -25.07 -15.94
CA GLN A 550 8.44 -24.56 -14.70
C GLN A 550 8.55 -23.03 -14.60
N ARG A 551 9.63 -22.44 -15.09
CA ARG A 551 9.81 -21.00 -15.16
C ARG A 551 8.80 -20.33 -16.11
N GLY A 552 8.51 -20.95 -17.24
CA GLY A 552 7.47 -20.49 -18.16
C GLY A 552 6.07 -20.57 -17.55
N ILE A 553 5.80 -21.64 -16.80
CA ILE A 553 4.54 -21.79 -16.05
C ILE A 553 4.40 -20.67 -15.00
N ASN A 554 5.44 -20.44 -14.20
CA ASN A 554 5.46 -19.37 -13.21
C ASN A 554 5.27 -17.98 -13.86
N PHE A 555 5.85 -17.79 -15.04
CA PHE A 555 5.66 -16.58 -15.83
C PHE A 555 4.20 -16.39 -16.25
N LEU A 556 3.54 -17.43 -16.78
CA LEU A 556 2.10 -17.38 -17.09
C LEU A 556 1.25 -17.11 -15.85
N MET A 557 1.66 -17.62 -14.69
CA MET A 557 0.95 -17.44 -13.41
C MET A 557 1.17 -16.07 -12.77
N GLY A 558 1.97 -15.18 -13.36
CA GLY A 558 2.34 -13.91 -12.75
C GLY A 558 3.15 -14.07 -11.46
N SER A 559 3.60 -15.30 -11.15
CA SER A 559 4.44 -15.57 -10.00
C SER A 559 5.82 -14.99 -10.25
N VAL A 560 6.32 -14.20 -9.31
CA VAL A 560 7.67 -13.62 -9.39
C VAL A 560 8.68 -14.76 -9.44
N ILE A 561 9.46 -14.76 -10.49
CA ILE A 561 10.57 -15.70 -10.69
C ILE A 561 11.78 -15.26 -9.85
#